data_816cdce29f6b6e711fd8bf03e99d178e
#
_entry.id   816cdce29f6b6e711fd8bf03e99d178e
#
_cell.length_a   1.000
_cell.length_b   1.000
_cell.length_c   1.000
_cell.angle_alpha   90.00
_cell.angle_beta   90.00
_cell.angle_gamma   90.00
#
_symmetry.space_group_name_H-M   'P 1'
#
loop_
_entity.id
_entity.type
_entity.pdbx_description
1 polymer ?
#
loop_
_entity_poly.entity_id
_entity_poly.type
_entity_poly.pdbx_seq_one_letter_code
_entity_poly.pdbx_strand_id
1 'polypeptide(L)'
;MLFASYFLLCSTFEDPYRPSSNIDWDGMDTLDVAYLRVGYEMSFPSSAGKDSNYVDMRIVEIGHNCRKDYSSYIEKMELEGRKLADEGKNFVDFLEGNVNPFELFVFAGQDRCRFNYKTIVLGPILQWEEKQTVFDWTLTNDADTVCGFPCHTAETDFAGRSYRAWYCPEIPVDAGPYKFDGLPGLILKIEDCSGSYVWEAVGIEKGTWPIYEKRYLFQKCSRKQARQYIKLMFDNPYMYLTSRGIRVTQADVHTRRMRELTEEEKSESFYFDPIELE
;
A
#
# COMPACT_ATOMS: atom_id res chain seq x y z
N MET A 1 -23.70 -17.42 -16.77
CA MET A 1 -22.94 -16.23 -16.38
C MET A 1 -23.88 -15.38 -15.52
N LEU A 2 -23.83 -15.56 -14.20
CA LEU A 2 -24.65 -14.77 -13.28
C LEU A 2 -23.89 -13.45 -13.04
N PHE A 3 -24.41 -12.35 -13.59
CA PHE A 3 -24.00 -11.02 -13.16
C PHE A 3 -24.56 -10.80 -11.76
N ALA A 4 -23.72 -10.99 -10.74
CA ALA A 4 -24.03 -10.51 -9.41
C ALA A 4 -24.00 -8.98 -9.46
N SER A 5 -25.17 -8.34 -9.48
CA SER A 5 -25.25 -6.88 -9.30
C SER A 5 -24.93 -6.58 -7.85
N TYR A 6 -23.71 -6.15 -7.59
CA TYR A 6 -23.33 -5.67 -6.26
C TYR A 6 -23.94 -4.28 -6.06
N PHE A 7 -24.69 -4.12 -4.98
CA PHE A 7 -25.21 -2.83 -4.55
C PHE A 7 -24.28 -2.29 -3.45
N LEU A 8 -23.62 -1.18 -3.72
CA LEU A 8 -22.92 -0.44 -2.70
C LEU A 8 -23.91 0.46 -1.96
N LEU A 9 -24.07 0.24 -0.67
CA LEU A 9 -24.83 1.11 0.23
C LEU A 9 -23.85 2.17 0.77
N CYS A 10 -23.73 3.30 0.09
CA CYS A 10 -22.87 4.37 0.59
C CYS A 10 -23.58 5.73 0.56
N SER A 11 -23.32 6.54 1.58
CA SER A 11 -23.72 7.96 1.63
C SER A 11 -22.69 8.87 0.95
N THR A 12 -21.51 8.34 0.67
CA THR A 12 -20.38 8.96 -0.06
C THR A 12 -19.54 7.83 -0.64
N PHE A 13 -18.77 8.10 -1.67
CA PHE A 13 -17.76 7.13 -2.13
C PHE A 13 -16.77 6.85 -1.01
N GLU A 14 -16.42 5.57 -0.85
CA GLU A 14 -15.39 5.20 0.11
C GLU A 14 -14.04 5.77 -0.32
N ASP A 15 -13.30 6.25 0.67
CA ASP A 15 -11.94 6.73 0.47
C ASP A 15 -11.07 5.63 -0.18
N PRO A 16 -10.37 5.91 -1.29
CA PRO A 16 -9.48 4.95 -1.95
C PRO A 16 -8.39 4.36 -1.06
N TYR A 17 -8.11 5.00 0.07
CA TYR A 17 -7.20 4.47 1.10
C TYR A 17 -7.90 3.62 2.18
N ARG A 18 -9.16 3.21 1.96
CA ARG A 18 -9.90 2.28 2.83
C ARG A 18 -10.33 1.04 2.05
N PRO A 19 -9.39 0.17 1.67
CA PRO A 19 -9.74 -1.07 0.98
C PRO A 19 -10.56 -1.98 1.90
N SER A 20 -11.53 -2.68 1.33
CA SER A 20 -12.23 -3.75 2.03
C SER A 20 -11.32 -4.97 2.21
N SER A 21 -11.64 -5.81 3.22
CA SER A 21 -10.96 -7.10 3.37
C SER A 21 -11.20 -7.96 2.13
N ASN A 22 -10.14 -8.52 1.58
CA ASN A 22 -10.25 -9.55 0.56
C ASN A 22 -9.84 -10.89 1.17
N ILE A 23 -10.83 -11.70 1.52
CA ILE A 23 -10.62 -13.05 2.05
C ILE A 23 -10.64 -14.13 0.96
N ASP A 24 -10.85 -13.73 -0.28
CA ASP A 24 -11.01 -14.60 -1.44
C ASP A 24 -9.64 -14.90 -2.07
N TRP A 25 -8.83 -15.70 -1.33
CA TRP A 25 -7.54 -16.16 -1.79
C TRP A 25 -7.38 -17.67 -1.57
N ASP A 26 -6.79 -18.34 -2.55
CA ASP A 26 -6.63 -19.80 -2.61
C ASP A 26 -5.25 -20.24 -2.09
N GLY A 27 -4.99 -19.97 -0.81
CA GLY A 27 -3.75 -20.35 -0.14
C GLY A 27 -2.63 -19.31 -0.27
N MET A 28 -1.44 -19.71 0.17
CA MET A 28 -0.25 -18.85 0.24
C MET A 28 0.95 -19.57 -0.37
N ASP A 29 1.73 -18.83 -1.17
CA ASP A 29 3.00 -19.31 -1.71
C ASP A 29 4.13 -18.73 -0.87
N THR A 30 4.93 -19.59 -0.21
CA THR A 30 6.11 -19.14 0.53
C THR A 30 7.21 -18.80 -0.48
N LEU A 31 7.68 -17.55 -0.45
CA LEU A 31 8.71 -17.03 -1.35
C LEU A 31 10.10 -17.09 -0.72
N ASP A 32 10.20 -16.88 0.60
CA ASP A 32 11.45 -16.88 1.36
C ASP A 32 11.14 -16.98 2.87
N VAL A 33 12.19 -16.87 3.69
CA VAL A 33 12.10 -16.77 5.14
C VAL A 33 12.81 -15.51 5.59
N ALA A 34 12.06 -14.61 6.24
CA ALA A 34 12.61 -13.40 6.81
C ALA A 34 13.44 -13.69 8.07
N TYR A 35 14.60 -13.09 8.17
CA TYR A 35 15.45 -13.08 9.36
C TYR A 35 15.37 -11.77 10.14
N LEU A 36 14.78 -10.73 9.52
CA LEU A 36 14.60 -9.41 10.10
C LEU A 36 13.23 -8.86 9.71
N ARG A 37 12.54 -8.26 10.67
CA ARG A 37 11.34 -7.44 10.47
C ARG A 37 11.60 -6.03 10.95
N VAL A 38 11.12 -5.06 10.19
CA VAL A 38 11.14 -3.65 10.57
C VAL A 38 9.74 -3.09 10.45
N GLY A 39 9.23 -2.53 11.54
CA GLY A 39 7.98 -1.77 11.55
C GLY A 39 8.26 -0.32 11.23
N TYR A 40 7.55 0.23 10.24
CA TYR A 40 7.61 1.65 9.89
C TYR A 40 6.25 2.30 10.06
N GLU A 41 6.24 3.46 10.70
CA GLU A 41 5.14 4.39 10.55
C GLU A 41 5.31 5.13 9.22
N MET A 42 4.33 4.99 8.33
CA MET A 42 4.30 5.64 7.02
C MET A 42 3.29 6.76 7.04
N SER A 43 3.74 8.01 7.02
CA SER A 43 2.89 9.17 6.76
C SER A 43 2.78 9.42 5.26
N PHE A 44 1.55 9.68 4.76
CA PHE A 44 1.30 9.93 3.34
C PHE A 44 0.09 10.86 3.14
N PRO A 45 -0.01 11.55 1.99
CA PRO A 45 -1.09 12.51 1.74
C PRO A 45 -2.46 11.88 1.83
N SER A 46 -3.38 12.55 2.51
CA SER A 46 -4.76 12.10 2.59
C SER A 46 -5.53 12.35 1.30
N SER A 47 -6.60 11.59 1.07
CA SER A 47 -7.52 11.82 -0.04
C SER A 47 -8.36 13.10 0.11
N ALA A 48 -8.39 13.71 1.30
CA ALA A 48 -9.09 14.96 1.57
C ALA A 48 -8.33 16.20 1.10
N GLY A 49 -7.02 16.09 0.87
CA GLY A 49 -6.20 17.20 0.38
C GLY A 49 -4.76 17.16 0.87
N LYS A 50 -3.93 18.02 0.32
CA LYS A 50 -2.49 18.07 0.56
C LYS A 50 -2.07 18.53 1.97
N ASP A 51 -2.99 19.15 2.71
CA ASP A 51 -2.69 19.74 4.02
C ASP A 51 -2.98 18.77 5.18
N SER A 52 -3.31 17.51 4.86
CA SER A 52 -3.54 16.46 5.84
C SER A 52 -2.92 15.14 5.39
N ASN A 53 -2.41 14.39 6.34
CA ASN A 53 -1.78 13.10 6.09
C ASN A 53 -2.53 11.98 6.80
N TYR A 54 -2.49 10.80 6.19
CA TYR A 54 -2.83 9.53 6.82
C TYR A 54 -1.57 8.86 7.35
N VAL A 55 -1.76 7.92 8.25
CA VAL A 55 -0.68 7.12 8.82
C VAL A 55 -1.01 5.64 8.65
N ASP A 56 -0.09 4.90 8.04
CA ASP A 56 -0.16 3.44 7.91
C ASP A 56 1.00 2.79 8.67
N MET A 57 0.74 1.68 9.33
CA MET A 57 1.77 0.87 9.95
C MET A 57 2.25 -0.19 8.95
N ARG A 58 3.43 0.03 8.39
CA ARG A 58 4.07 -0.87 7.42
C ARG A 58 4.97 -1.87 8.11
N ILE A 59 4.98 -3.09 7.62
CA ILE A 59 5.97 -4.10 7.99
C ILE A 59 6.85 -4.40 6.78
N VAL A 60 8.16 -4.32 6.98
CA VAL A 60 9.14 -4.78 5.99
C VAL A 60 9.78 -6.05 6.51
N GLU A 61 9.51 -7.17 5.85
CA GLU A 61 10.13 -8.48 6.08
C GLU A 61 11.33 -8.63 5.15
N ILE A 62 12.50 -8.95 5.71
CA ILE A 62 13.75 -9.05 4.97
C ILE A 62 14.26 -10.49 5.05
N GLY A 63 14.24 -11.18 3.93
CA GLY A 63 14.82 -12.50 3.70
C GLY A 63 16.11 -12.41 2.86
N HIS A 64 16.66 -13.56 2.48
CA HIS A 64 17.88 -13.62 1.66
C HIS A 64 17.61 -13.39 0.17
N ASN A 65 16.43 -13.82 -0.31
CA ASN A 65 16.06 -13.77 -1.72
C ASN A 65 14.89 -12.83 -1.98
N CYS A 66 14.15 -12.44 -0.94
CA CYS A 66 12.95 -11.63 -1.07
C CYS A 66 12.79 -10.69 0.12
N ARG A 67 12.41 -9.44 -0.17
CA ARG A 67 11.93 -8.45 0.79
C ARG A 67 10.45 -8.19 0.50
N LYS A 68 9.62 -8.16 1.54
CA LYS A 68 8.18 -7.84 1.44
C LYS A 68 7.85 -6.61 2.28
N ASP A 69 7.18 -5.62 1.70
CA ASP A 69 6.63 -4.44 2.37
C ASP A 69 5.10 -4.46 2.24
N TYR A 70 4.39 -4.36 3.37
CA TYR A 70 2.92 -4.44 3.40
C TYR A 70 2.32 -3.68 4.60
N SER A 71 1.04 -3.31 4.49
CA SER A 71 0.27 -2.75 5.61
C SER A 71 -0.08 -3.82 6.63
N SER A 72 0.33 -3.62 7.89
CA SER A 72 -0.01 -4.53 8.98
C SER A 72 -1.51 -4.57 9.28
N TYR A 73 -2.21 -3.46 9.04
CA TYR A 73 -3.65 -3.38 9.23
C TYR A 73 -4.41 -4.24 8.20
N ILE A 74 -4.04 -4.14 6.91
CA ILE A 74 -4.64 -4.98 5.86
C ILE A 74 -4.36 -6.46 6.14
N GLU A 75 -3.12 -6.79 6.47
CA GLU A 75 -2.72 -8.17 6.73
C GLU A 75 -3.54 -8.78 7.88
N LYS A 76 -3.63 -8.06 9.00
CA LYS A 76 -4.41 -8.48 10.15
C LYS A 76 -5.89 -8.66 9.81
N MET A 77 -6.48 -7.68 9.15
CA MET A 77 -7.89 -7.70 8.76
C MET A 77 -8.23 -8.90 7.88
N GLU A 78 -7.37 -9.20 6.88
CA GLU A 78 -7.61 -10.31 5.97
C GLU A 78 -7.44 -11.68 6.63
N LEU A 79 -6.44 -11.84 7.50
CA LEU A 79 -6.25 -13.08 8.24
C LEU A 79 -7.40 -13.36 9.22
N GLU A 80 -7.87 -12.33 9.92
CA GLU A 80 -9.04 -12.44 10.81
C GLU A 80 -10.31 -12.73 10.01
N GLY A 81 -10.53 -12.02 8.90
CA GLY A 81 -11.66 -12.23 8.00
C GLY A 81 -11.71 -13.65 7.45
N ARG A 82 -10.57 -14.18 6.99
CA ARG A 82 -10.48 -15.55 6.52
C ARG A 82 -10.81 -16.56 7.61
N LYS A 83 -10.26 -16.37 8.82
CA LYS A 83 -10.55 -17.24 9.95
C LYS A 83 -12.06 -17.28 10.27
N LEU A 84 -12.72 -16.11 10.28
CA LEU A 84 -14.15 -16.03 10.52
C LEU A 84 -14.97 -16.68 9.40
N ALA A 85 -14.56 -16.52 8.16
CA ALA A 85 -15.20 -17.17 7.02
C ALA A 85 -15.07 -18.70 7.09
N ASP A 86 -13.90 -19.21 7.47
CA ASP A 86 -13.68 -20.66 7.68
C ASP A 86 -14.53 -21.22 8.85
N GLU A 87 -14.87 -20.37 9.83
CA GLU A 87 -15.83 -20.68 10.91
C GLU A 87 -17.31 -20.54 10.49
N GLY A 88 -17.59 -20.22 9.22
CA GLY A 88 -18.94 -20.00 8.70
C GLY A 88 -19.61 -18.71 9.17
N LYS A 89 -18.82 -17.76 9.67
CA LYS A 89 -19.31 -16.44 10.10
C LYS A 89 -19.23 -15.45 8.94
N ASN A 90 -20.26 -14.62 8.81
CA ASN A 90 -20.19 -13.49 7.89
C ASN A 90 -19.21 -12.45 8.43
N PHE A 91 -18.23 -12.12 7.63
CA PHE A 91 -17.28 -11.07 7.91
C PHE A 91 -17.34 -10.02 6.81
N VAL A 92 -17.72 -8.81 7.19
CA VAL A 92 -17.50 -7.61 6.39
C VAL A 92 -16.94 -6.61 7.38
N ASP A 93 -15.63 -6.41 7.34
CA ASP A 93 -15.01 -5.38 8.14
C ASP A 93 -14.35 -4.35 7.25
N PHE A 94 -14.49 -3.10 7.65
CA PHE A 94 -13.78 -2.00 7.04
C PHE A 94 -12.70 -1.57 8.02
N LEU A 95 -11.52 -1.26 7.50
CA LEU A 95 -10.46 -0.71 8.33
C LEU A 95 -10.98 0.54 9.07
N GLU A 96 -10.70 0.61 10.36
CA GLU A 96 -10.93 1.82 11.16
C GLU A 96 -9.94 2.94 10.83
N GLY A 97 -9.31 2.94 9.68
CA GLY A 97 -8.33 3.93 9.28
C GLY A 97 -8.03 3.87 7.79
N ASN A 98 -7.21 4.78 7.35
CA ASN A 98 -6.77 4.86 5.97
C ASN A 98 -5.36 4.30 5.86
N VAL A 99 -5.10 3.49 4.85
CA VAL A 99 -3.84 2.79 4.64
C VAL A 99 -3.39 2.93 3.19
N ASN A 100 -2.10 2.82 2.94
CA ASN A 100 -1.63 2.73 1.57
C ASN A 100 -1.71 1.26 1.10
N PRO A 101 -2.61 0.92 0.16
CA PRO A 101 -3.05 -0.45 -0.07
C PRO A 101 -2.12 -1.26 -0.98
N PHE A 102 -0.85 -0.92 -1.07
CA PHE A 102 0.11 -1.72 -1.81
C PHE A 102 0.78 -2.80 -0.95
N GLU A 103 1.16 -3.87 -1.58
CA GLU A 103 2.06 -4.89 -1.12
C GLU A 103 3.20 -4.99 -2.14
N LEU A 104 4.44 -4.89 -1.70
CA LEU A 104 5.61 -4.87 -2.57
C LEU A 104 6.55 -6.01 -2.23
N PHE A 105 6.95 -6.76 -3.25
CA PHE A 105 8.00 -7.76 -3.18
C PHE A 105 9.20 -7.31 -4.01
N VAL A 106 10.39 -7.29 -3.40
CA VAL A 106 11.66 -7.04 -4.07
C VAL A 106 12.46 -8.33 -4.07
N PHE A 107 12.82 -8.83 -5.25
CA PHE A 107 13.50 -10.11 -5.41
C PHE A 107 15.00 -9.90 -5.61
N ALA A 108 15.79 -10.25 -4.60
CA ALA A 108 17.24 -10.10 -4.64
C ALA A 108 17.86 -10.88 -5.82
N GLY A 109 18.77 -10.24 -6.55
CA GLY A 109 19.47 -10.84 -7.68
C GLY A 109 18.62 -11.08 -8.93
N GLN A 110 17.35 -10.67 -8.96
CA GLN A 110 16.47 -10.84 -10.13
C GLN A 110 16.17 -9.53 -10.86
N ASP A 111 16.71 -8.41 -10.41
CA ASP A 111 16.48 -7.08 -10.99
C ASP A 111 15.00 -6.77 -11.24
N ARG A 112 14.13 -7.22 -10.31
CA ARG A 112 12.69 -7.01 -10.42
C ARG A 112 12.03 -6.82 -9.06
N CYS A 113 10.94 -6.07 -9.09
CA CYS A 113 9.98 -5.98 -8.00
C CYS A 113 8.56 -6.26 -8.51
N ARG A 114 7.69 -6.72 -7.61
CA ARG A 114 6.28 -7.01 -7.89
C ARG A 114 5.41 -6.23 -6.93
N PHE A 115 4.40 -5.59 -7.47
CA PHE A 115 3.37 -4.90 -6.73
C PHE A 115 2.05 -5.65 -6.80
N ASN A 116 1.38 -5.72 -5.66
CA ASN A 116 -0.03 -6.04 -5.52
C ASN A 116 -0.71 -4.80 -4.94
N TYR A 117 -1.69 -4.23 -5.62
CA TYR A 117 -2.42 -3.04 -5.18
C TYR A 117 -3.89 -3.36 -5.01
N LYS A 118 -4.41 -3.21 -3.80
CA LYS A 118 -5.81 -3.43 -3.48
C LYS A 118 -6.61 -2.19 -3.84
N THR A 119 -7.53 -2.35 -4.79
CA THR A 119 -8.43 -1.26 -5.18
C THR A 119 -9.63 -1.19 -4.27
N ILE A 120 -10.37 -0.06 -4.32
CA ILE A 120 -11.58 0.12 -3.50
C ILE A 120 -12.63 -0.94 -3.80
N VAL A 121 -13.46 -1.14 -2.84
CA VAL A 121 -14.64 -1.99 -2.71
C VAL A 121 -14.86 -3.01 -3.84
N LEU A 122 -14.65 -4.29 -3.52
CA LEU A 122 -14.86 -5.40 -4.47
C LEU A 122 -14.09 -5.25 -5.80
N GLY A 123 -13.16 -4.30 -5.87
CA GLY A 123 -12.29 -4.13 -7.02
C GLY A 123 -11.22 -5.23 -7.07
N PRO A 124 -10.58 -5.42 -8.23
CA PRO A 124 -9.52 -6.40 -8.36
C PRO A 124 -8.29 -5.98 -7.56
N ILE A 125 -7.48 -6.97 -7.20
CA ILE A 125 -6.11 -6.71 -6.80
C ILE A 125 -5.29 -6.62 -8.09
N LEU A 126 -4.77 -5.42 -8.37
CA LEU A 126 -3.88 -5.20 -9.50
C LEU A 126 -2.52 -5.80 -9.19
N GLN A 127 -1.95 -6.54 -10.14
CA GLN A 127 -0.60 -7.07 -10.01
C GLN A 127 0.23 -6.66 -11.22
N TRP A 128 1.42 -6.09 -10.97
CA TRP A 128 2.40 -5.81 -12.00
C TRP A 128 3.82 -6.06 -11.50
N GLU A 129 4.71 -6.28 -12.45
CA GLU A 129 6.15 -6.36 -12.21
C GLU A 129 6.84 -5.20 -12.93
N GLU A 130 7.93 -4.75 -12.35
CA GLU A 130 8.80 -3.75 -12.93
C GLU A 130 10.26 -4.03 -12.54
N LYS A 131 11.16 -3.36 -13.24
CA LYS A 131 12.58 -3.44 -12.95
C LYS A 131 12.87 -2.82 -11.58
N GLN A 132 13.75 -3.42 -10.80
CA GLN A 132 14.23 -2.83 -9.54
C GLN A 132 14.94 -1.51 -9.84
N THR A 133 14.68 -0.51 -9.01
CA THR A 133 15.33 0.80 -9.11
C THR A 133 16.76 0.69 -8.57
N VAL A 134 17.70 1.32 -9.25
CA VAL A 134 19.03 1.58 -8.72
C VAL A 134 19.09 3.04 -8.34
N PHE A 135 19.39 3.32 -7.08
CA PHE A 135 19.43 4.68 -6.55
C PHE A 135 20.85 5.25 -6.64
N ASP A 136 20.94 6.51 -7.06
CA ASP A 136 22.19 7.29 -7.04
C ASP A 136 22.23 8.13 -5.75
N TRP A 137 22.81 7.55 -4.69
CA TRP A 137 22.86 8.16 -3.39
C TRP A 137 24.04 9.12 -3.23
N THR A 138 23.76 10.33 -2.81
CA THR A 138 24.75 11.29 -2.33
C THR A 138 24.81 11.25 -0.82
N LEU A 139 25.92 10.72 -0.26
CA LEU A 139 26.12 10.67 1.19
C LEU A 139 26.36 12.10 1.72
N THR A 140 25.73 12.42 2.86
CA THR A 140 25.91 13.71 3.53
C THR A 140 26.69 13.54 4.83
N ASN A 141 27.10 14.65 5.44
CA ASN A 141 27.84 14.63 6.71
C ASN A 141 26.93 14.73 7.95
N ASP A 142 25.63 14.81 7.73
CA ASP A 142 24.67 14.89 8.83
C ASP A 142 24.51 13.51 9.48
N ALA A 143 24.23 13.52 10.78
CA ALA A 143 23.93 12.34 11.56
C ALA A 143 22.77 12.61 12.51
N ASP A 144 21.98 11.59 12.79
CA ASP A 144 20.86 11.67 13.72
C ASP A 144 20.63 10.30 14.37
N THR A 145 19.68 10.22 15.29
CA THR A 145 19.31 8.97 15.95
C THR A 145 17.88 8.62 15.57
N VAL A 146 17.67 7.45 14.94
CA VAL A 146 16.36 6.94 14.56
C VAL A 146 16.13 5.59 15.22
N CYS A 147 14.98 5.40 15.86
CA CYS A 147 14.65 4.17 16.59
C CYS A 147 15.74 3.73 17.61
N GLY A 148 16.47 4.71 18.20
CA GLY A 148 17.56 4.46 19.15
C GLY A 148 18.90 4.09 18.51
N PHE A 149 19.04 4.10 17.19
CA PHE A 149 20.27 3.78 16.46
C PHE A 149 20.91 5.03 15.84
N PRO A 150 22.24 5.17 15.93
CA PRO A 150 22.94 6.25 15.22
C PRO A 150 22.87 6.00 13.71
N CYS A 151 22.46 7.03 12.98
CA CYS A 151 22.27 6.98 11.54
C CYS A 151 23.12 8.05 10.85
N HIS A 152 23.61 7.73 9.66
CA HIS A 152 24.11 8.67 8.67
C HIS A 152 23.02 9.03 7.68
N THR A 153 23.20 10.15 6.96
CA THR A 153 22.21 10.59 5.99
C THR A 153 22.72 10.51 4.55
N ALA A 154 21.78 10.33 3.63
CA ALA A 154 22.02 10.33 2.20
C ALA A 154 20.82 10.92 1.45
N GLU A 155 21.06 11.48 0.27
CA GLU A 155 20.04 12.10 -0.57
C GLU A 155 20.03 11.46 -1.95
N THR A 156 18.85 11.40 -2.57
CA THR A 156 18.65 10.91 -3.93
C THR A 156 17.42 11.54 -4.56
N ASP A 157 17.42 11.62 -5.89
CA ASP A 157 16.22 11.93 -6.67
C ASP A 157 15.61 10.62 -7.21
N PHE A 158 14.31 10.47 -7.02
CA PHE A 158 13.60 9.29 -7.50
C PHE A 158 12.18 9.64 -7.95
N ALA A 159 11.83 9.24 -9.18
CA ALA A 159 10.49 9.35 -9.75
C ALA A 159 9.83 10.73 -9.56
N GLY A 160 10.60 11.79 -9.80
CA GLY A 160 10.14 13.19 -9.72
C GLY A 160 10.11 13.80 -8.32
N ARG A 161 10.65 13.10 -7.31
CA ARG A 161 10.80 13.60 -5.92
C ARG A 161 12.25 13.52 -5.47
N SER A 162 12.67 14.45 -4.63
CA SER A 162 13.94 14.38 -3.90
C SER A 162 13.71 13.77 -2.52
N TYR A 163 14.54 12.82 -2.13
CA TYR A 163 14.43 12.09 -0.87
C TYR A 163 15.67 12.26 -0.01
N ARG A 164 15.47 12.29 1.31
CA ARG A 164 16.51 12.17 2.30
C ARG A 164 16.28 10.89 3.11
N ALA A 165 17.34 10.07 3.24
CA ALA A 165 17.34 8.82 3.99
C ALA A 165 18.28 8.89 5.18
N TRP A 166 17.91 8.22 6.28
CA TRP A 166 18.72 7.96 7.45
C TRP A 166 18.98 6.45 7.52
N TYR A 167 20.23 6.05 7.35
CA TYR A 167 20.62 4.65 7.35
C TYR A 167 21.58 4.33 8.49
N CYS A 168 21.49 3.11 9.03
CA CYS A 168 22.24 2.65 10.17
C CYS A 168 23.34 1.64 9.76
N PRO A 169 24.63 2.01 9.73
CA PRO A 169 25.72 1.07 9.41
C PRO A 169 25.89 -0.06 10.43
N GLU A 170 25.41 0.12 11.67
CA GLU A 170 25.46 -0.93 12.70
C GLU A 170 24.52 -2.11 12.38
N ILE A 171 23.56 -1.89 11.47
CA ILE A 171 22.68 -2.93 10.92
C ILE A 171 23.05 -3.09 9.44
N PRO A 172 24.06 -3.92 9.09
CA PRO A 172 24.62 -3.99 7.75
C PRO A 172 23.71 -4.78 6.79
N VAL A 173 22.50 -4.27 6.61
CA VAL A 173 21.47 -4.84 5.74
C VAL A 173 21.12 -3.78 4.70
N ASP A 174 21.37 -4.09 3.43
CA ASP A 174 21.01 -3.23 2.30
C ASP A 174 19.53 -3.36 2.01
N ALA A 175 18.72 -2.64 2.77
CA ALA A 175 17.27 -2.63 2.67
C ALA A 175 16.67 -1.37 3.30
N GLY A 176 15.42 -1.08 2.91
CA GLY A 176 14.58 -0.02 3.46
C GLY A 176 13.11 -0.26 3.13
N PRO A 177 12.23 0.67 3.48
CA PRO A 177 10.82 0.62 3.11
C PRO A 177 10.65 0.90 1.61
N TYR A 178 9.49 0.51 1.08
CA TYR A 178 9.18 0.67 -0.34
C TYR A 178 10.26 0.04 -1.24
N LYS A 179 10.72 0.75 -2.27
CA LYS A 179 11.80 0.32 -3.18
C LYS A 179 13.19 0.63 -2.67
N PHE A 180 13.32 1.46 -1.63
CA PHE A 180 14.60 2.04 -1.23
C PHE A 180 15.59 1.01 -0.68
N ASP A 181 16.78 1.01 -1.26
CA ASP A 181 17.95 0.22 -0.89
C ASP A 181 19.23 0.88 -1.47
N GLY A 182 20.36 0.20 -1.46
CA GLY A 182 21.63 0.70 -2.04
C GLY A 182 22.49 1.52 -1.07
N LEU A 183 22.15 1.57 0.22
CA LEU A 183 22.95 2.23 1.24
C LEU A 183 23.72 1.19 2.12
N PRO A 184 24.89 1.56 2.68
CA PRO A 184 25.69 0.62 3.49
C PRO A 184 25.14 0.45 4.91
N GLY A 185 23.85 0.06 5.01
CA GLY A 185 23.10 -0.16 6.24
C GLY A 185 21.61 -0.01 6.05
N LEU A 186 20.85 -0.50 7.04
CA LEU A 186 19.40 -0.46 7.02
C LEU A 186 18.87 0.98 7.02
N ILE A 187 18.00 1.32 6.09
CA ILE A 187 17.33 2.63 6.04
C ILE A 187 16.25 2.64 7.12
N LEU A 188 16.47 3.39 8.19
CA LEU A 188 15.56 3.50 9.32
C LEU A 188 14.53 4.64 9.16
N LYS A 189 14.88 5.66 8.37
CA LYS A 189 13.95 6.72 8.01
C LYS A 189 14.22 7.16 6.58
N ILE A 190 13.15 7.50 5.88
CA ILE A 190 13.24 8.18 4.60
C ILE A 190 12.05 9.10 4.44
N GLU A 191 12.30 10.30 3.93
CA GLU A 191 11.24 11.28 3.67
C GLU A 191 11.49 11.95 2.32
N ASP A 192 10.42 12.32 1.62
CA ASP A 192 10.55 13.23 0.50
C ASP A 192 10.72 14.67 1.02
N CYS A 193 11.46 15.50 0.26
CA CYS A 193 11.78 16.87 0.69
C CYS A 193 10.55 17.79 0.83
N SER A 194 9.39 17.38 0.32
CA SER A 194 8.12 18.10 0.53
C SER A 194 7.42 17.70 1.83
N GLY A 195 7.85 16.63 2.50
CA GLY A 195 7.20 16.06 3.67
C GLY A 195 5.88 15.34 3.37
N SER A 196 5.58 15.09 2.09
CA SER A 196 4.37 14.36 1.68
C SER A 196 4.44 12.89 2.09
N TYR A 197 5.61 12.27 1.92
CA TYR A 197 5.84 10.87 2.26
C TYR A 197 6.98 10.75 3.26
N VAL A 198 6.69 10.12 4.39
CA VAL A 198 7.68 9.84 5.44
C VAL A 198 7.51 8.39 5.89
N TRP A 199 8.60 7.63 5.92
CA TRP A 199 8.68 6.34 6.60
C TRP A 199 9.69 6.45 7.72
N GLU A 200 9.29 6.11 8.93
CA GLU A 200 10.16 6.13 10.10
C GLU A 200 10.05 4.81 10.88
N ALA A 201 11.18 4.15 11.12
CA ALA A 201 11.20 2.89 11.84
C ALA A 201 10.78 3.09 13.30
N VAL A 202 9.84 2.28 13.75
CA VAL A 202 9.33 2.27 15.13
C VAL A 202 9.70 1.00 15.89
N GLY A 203 10.22 -0.01 15.18
CA GLY A 203 10.68 -1.25 15.80
C GLY A 203 11.44 -2.14 14.85
N ILE A 204 12.41 -2.89 15.39
CA ILE A 204 13.24 -3.84 14.65
C ILE A 204 13.24 -5.15 15.41
N GLU A 205 12.92 -6.24 14.74
CA GLU A 205 12.82 -7.57 15.35
C GLU A 205 13.61 -8.59 14.54
N LYS A 206 14.49 -9.37 15.22
CA LYS A 206 15.15 -10.53 14.63
C LYS A 206 14.37 -11.78 14.96
N GLY A 207 14.17 -12.64 13.96
CA GLY A 207 13.40 -13.87 14.13
C GLY A 207 13.36 -14.70 12.87
N THR A 208 12.32 -15.51 12.75
CA THR A 208 12.10 -16.39 11.59
C THR A 208 10.63 -16.36 11.23
N TRP A 209 10.32 -15.77 10.08
CA TRP A 209 8.94 -15.67 9.58
C TRP A 209 8.89 -16.04 8.09
N PRO A 210 7.88 -16.79 7.65
CA PRO A 210 7.70 -17.03 6.23
C PRO A 210 7.31 -15.73 5.52
N ILE A 211 8.04 -15.38 4.46
CA ILE A 211 7.62 -14.38 3.49
C ILE A 211 6.71 -15.07 2.51
N TYR A 212 5.45 -14.71 2.47
CA TYR A 212 4.47 -15.34 1.59
C TYR A 212 3.68 -14.33 0.76
N GLU A 213 3.21 -14.80 -0.39
CA GLU A 213 2.24 -14.12 -1.23
C GLU A 213 0.92 -14.90 -1.19
N LYS A 214 -0.19 -14.20 -0.93
CA LYS A 214 -1.53 -14.78 -0.99
C LYS A 214 -1.93 -14.95 -2.46
N ARG A 215 -2.52 -16.11 -2.80
CA ARG A 215 -3.00 -16.39 -4.17
C ARG A 215 -4.36 -15.76 -4.42
N TYR A 216 -4.39 -14.46 -4.57
CA TYR A 216 -5.61 -13.74 -4.97
C TYR A 216 -5.94 -13.97 -6.43
N LEU A 217 -7.18 -13.68 -6.80
CA LEU A 217 -7.55 -13.50 -8.20
C LEU A 217 -6.99 -12.16 -8.72
N PHE A 218 -5.73 -12.18 -9.14
CA PHE A 218 -5.06 -10.97 -9.62
C PHE A 218 -5.54 -10.51 -11.00
N GLN A 219 -5.75 -9.21 -11.15
CA GLN A 219 -5.76 -8.57 -12.46
C GLN A 219 -4.33 -8.17 -12.83
N LYS A 220 -3.66 -9.02 -13.60
CA LYS A 220 -2.31 -8.74 -14.13
C LYS A 220 -2.37 -7.60 -15.14
N CYS A 221 -1.49 -6.62 -14.99
CA CYS A 221 -1.42 -5.44 -15.86
C CYS A 221 0.02 -4.90 -15.94
N SER A 222 0.26 -3.93 -16.80
CA SER A 222 1.50 -3.16 -16.79
C SER A 222 1.43 -2.05 -15.72
N ARG A 223 2.61 -1.57 -15.25
CA ARG A 223 2.69 -0.39 -14.35
C ARG A 223 1.86 0.79 -14.88
N LYS A 224 1.95 1.08 -16.19
CA LYS A 224 1.17 2.15 -16.82
C LYS A 224 -0.34 1.95 -16.67
N GLN A 225 -0.82 0.74 -16.90
CA GLN A 225 -2.25 0.42 -16.72
C GLN A 225 -2.66 0.50 -15.25
N ALA A 226 -1.84 -0.02 -14.32
CA ALA A 226 -2.10 0.10 -12.88
C ALA A 226 -2.26 1.57 -12.46
N ARG A 227 -1.33 2.43 -12.88
CA ARG A 227 -1.40 3.88 -12.60
C ARG A 227 -2.66 4.53 -13.17
N GLN A 228 -3.08 4.15 -14.38
CA GLN A 228 -4.33 4.66 -14.98
C GLN A 228 -5.57 4.21 -14.18
N TYR A 229 -5.62 2.95 -13.74
CA TYR A 229 -6.72 2.46 -12.91
C TYR A 229 -6.76 3.16 -11.55
N ILE A 230 -5.60 3.30 -10.90
CA ILE A 230 -5.49 3.98 -9.60
C ILE A 230 -5.91 5.45 -9.76
N LYS A 231 -5.37 6.15 -10.77
CA LYS A 231 -5.76 7.53 -11.02
C LYS A 231 -7.25 7.70 -11.27
N LEU A 232 -7.86 6.83 -12.10
CA LEU A 232 -9.30 6.87 -12.34
C LEU A 232 -10.11 6.65 -11.04
N MET A 233 -9.64 5.78 -10.17
CA MET A 233 -10.27 5.50 -8.88
C MET A 233 -10.33 6.74 -7.98
N PHE A 234 -9.31 7.60 -8.03
CA PHE A 234 -9.28 8.85 -7.28
C PHE A 234 -10.00 10.00 -8.01
N ASP A 235 -9.77 10.15 -9.32
CA ASP A 235 -10.36 11.24 -10.11
C ASP A 235 -11.88 11.10 -10.28
N ASN A 236 -12.37 9.88 -10.43
CA ASN A 236 -13.78 9.60 -10.62
C ASN A 236 -14.18 8.20 -10.15
N PRO A 237 -14.38 8.03 -8.84
CA PRO A 237 -14.75 6.72 -8.26
C PRO A 237 -16.04 6.15 -8.80
N TYR A 238 -17.02 6.99 -9.18
CA TYR A 238 -18.25 6.56 -9.82
C TYR A 238 -17.99 5.88 -11.17
N MET A 239 -17.22 6.52 -12.05
CA MET A 239 -16.82 5.94 -13.34
C MET A 239 -16.00 4.67 -13.15
N TYR A 240 -15.10 4.66 -12.18
CA TYR A 240 -14.30 3.49 -11.86
C TYR A 240 -15.19 2.29 -11.52
N LEU A 241 -16.13 2.44 -10.58
CA LEU A 241 -17.03 1.37 -10.15
C LEU A 241 -18.00 0.93 -11.25
N THR A 242 -18.64 1.89 -11.95
CA THR A 242 -19.62 1.58 -13.00
C THR A 242 -18.99 0.94 -14.24
N SER A 243 -17.74 1.29 -14.59
CA SER A 243 -17.00 0.64 -15.68
C SER A 243 -16.76 -0.86 -15.42
N ARG A 244 -16.89 -1.29 -14.16
CA ARG A 244 -16.77 -2.69 -13.72
C ARG A 244 -18.12 -3.37 -13.51
N GLY A 245 -19.22 -2.72 -13.91
CA GLY A 245 -20.57 -3.24 -13.75
C GLY A 245 -21.12 -3.14 -12.33
N ILE A 246 -20.47 -2.39 -11.43
CA ILE A 246 -20.95 -2.14 -10.08
C ILE A 246 -21.99 -1.01 -10.17
N ARG A 247 -23.20 -1.29 -9.71
CA ARG A 247 -24.24 -0.28 -9.60
C ARG A 247 -24.09 0.48 -8.29
N VAL A 248 -23.87 1.79 -8.37
CA VAL A 248 -23.73 2.67 -7.22
C VAL A 248 -25.05 3.38 -6.96
N THR A 249 -25.56 3.25 -5.74
CA THR A 249 -26.81 3.91 -5.31
C THR A 249 -26.61 4.43 -3.89
N GLN A 250 -27.34 5.47 -3.53
CA GLN A 250 -27.32 6.06 -2.20
C GLN A 250 -28.63 5.86 -1.47
N ALA A 251 -28.55 5.62 -0.15
CA ALA A 251 -29.74 5.63 0.69
C ALA A 251 -30.15 7.08 0.99
N ASP A 252 -31.38 7.43 0.67
CA ASP A 252 -31.96 8.70 1.11
C ASP A 252 -32.10 8.70 2.62
N VAL A 253 -31.49 9.71 3.28
CA VAL A 253 -31.40 9.78 4.75
C VAL A 253 -32.76 9.91 5.43
N HIS A 254 -33.78 10.47 4.75
CA HIS A 254 -35.10 10.70 5.31
C HIS A 254 -36.06 9.55 5.03
N THR A 255 -36.03 9.02 3.80
CA THR A 255 -36.97 7.98 3.39
C THR A 255 -36.43 6.56 3.51
N ARG A 256 -35.11 6.40 3.72
CA ARG A 256 -34.37 5.13 3.69
C ARG A 256 -34.55 4.35 2.38
N ARG A 257 -34.99 5.00 1.30
CA ARG A 257 -35.10 4.40 -0.03
C ARG A 257 -33.82 4.60 -0.80
N MET A 258 -33.45 3.59 -1.58
CA MET A 258 -32.31 3.71 -2.50
C MET A 258 -32.67 4.66 -3.64
N ARG A 259 -31.79 5.57 -3.96
CA ARG A 259 -31.89 6.48 -5.10
C ARG A 259 -30.62 6.41 -5.96
N GLU A 260 -30.73 6.80 -7.20
CA GLU A 260 -29.57 7.09 -8.04
C GLU A 260 -28.84 8.34 -7.51
N LEU A 261 -27.53 8.40 -7.74
CA LEU A 261 -26.72 9.57 -7.41
C LEU A 261 -27.09 10.75 -8.30
N THR A 262 -26.97 11.96 -7.75
CA THR A 262 -27.02 13.21 -8.54
C THR A 262 -25.80 13.34 -9.44
N GLU A 263 -25.81 14.22 -10.41
CA GLU A 263 -24.65 14.47 -11.29
C GLU A 263 -23.47 15.08 -10.50
N GLU A 264 -23.73 15.84 -9.44
CA GLU A 264 -22.72 16.35 -8.53
C GLU A 264 -22.03 15.20 -7.78
N GLU A 265 -22.79 14.32 -7.15
CA GLU A 265 -22.27 13.14 -6.46
C GLU A 265 -21.49 12.18 -7.40
N LYS A 266 -21.90 12.05 -8.65
CA LYS A 266 -21.18 11.27 -9.68
C LYS A 266 -19.88 11.92 -10.11
N SER A 267 -19.70 13.21 -9.89
CA SER A 267 -18.51 13.97 -10.23
C SER A 267 -17.52 14.12 -9.07
N GLU A 268 -17.82 13.57 -7.89
CA GLU A 268 -16.89 13.59 -6.75
C GLU A 268 -15.53 12.98 -7.12
N SER A 269 -14.48 13.58 -6.58
CA SER A 269 -13.09 13.14 -6.74
C SER A 269 -12.34 13.22 -5.41
N PHE A 270 -11.30 12.42 -5.29
CA PHE A 270 -10.39 12.45 -4.16
C PHE A 270 -9.04 13.05 -4.55
N TYR A 271 -8.39 13.70 -3.62
CA TYR A 271 -7.02 14.15 -3.82
C TYR A 271 -6.09 12.92 -3.95
N PHE A 272 -5.21 12.96 -4.94
CA PHE A 272 -4.24 11.92 -5.19
C PHE A 272 -2.87 12.52 -5.49
N ASP A 273 -1.93 12.26 -4.61
CA ASP A 273 -0.52 12.57 -4.80
C ASP A 273 0.26 11.25 -4.73
N PRO A 274 0.66 10.67 -5.86
CA PRO A 274 1.32 9.35 -5.86
C PRO A 274 2.75 9.43 -5.33
N ILE A 275 3.26 8.33 -4.77
CA ILE A 275 4.66 8.20 -4.33
C ILE A 275 5.62 8.51 -5.51
N GLU A 276 5.28 8.06 -6.69
CA GLU A 276 6.05 8.26 -7.92
C GLU A 276 5.30 9.16 -8.88
N LEU A 277 5.86 10.30 -9.22
CA LEU A 277 5.25 11.30 -10.10
C LEU A 277 5.43 10.96 -11.59
N GLU A 278 6.43 10.12 -11.94
CA GLU A 278 6.80 9.73 -13.32
C GLU A 278 6.51 8.26 -13.64
#